data_e9fc96a5aef1c4032efbe218871d599a
#
_entry.id   e9fc96a5aef1c4032efbe218871d599a
#
_cell.length_a   1.000
_cell.length_b   1.000
_cell.length_c   1.000
_cell.angle_alpha   90.00
_cell.angle_beta   90.00
_cell.angle_gamma   90.00
#
_symmetry.space_group_name_H-M   'P 1'
#
loop_
_entity.id
_entity.type
_entity.pdbx_description
1 polymer ?
#
loop_
_entity_poly.entity_id
_entity_poly.type
_entity_poly.pdbx_seq_one_letter_code
_entity_poly.pdbx_strand_id
1 'polypeptide(L)'
;MSREATLRVLIGSPLEQQHVDRIAAVDPCIEVLYAPHLLPVPRYRADHVGTSRQLTDGQLDQWRSLLSAAHVSFDFDWYAPAGIPGNCPDLRWVQATSSGIGQFLQRTELDRTEIIFTKAAGVHAVPLAEFALTGVLHFVKGLPAIATRQAARHWERYTTRQLAGRRVMIVGLGQIGRKVAEAFTAMGVEVWGAARDPHNVDAPSVSKIVELASMDELLPEVDAIVLCCPLTPQTQGLLNKRRLGLLPAGAIVVNIARGPVIEEASLIEAL
;
A
#
# COMPACT_ATOMS: atom_id res chain seq x y z
N MET A 1 21.63 -16.95 37.73
CA MET A 1 20.58 -16.42 36.90
C MET A 1 21.25 -15.37 35.97
N SER A 2 21.50 -15.70 34.71
CA SER A 2 21.99 -14.74 33.73
C SER A 2 20.97 -13.60 33.61
N ARG A 3 21.38 -12.35 33.75
CA ARG A 3 20.54 -11.20 33.38
C ARG A 3 20.13 -11.40 31.93
N GLU A 4 18.86 -11.67 31.69
CA GLU A 4 18.31 -11.63 30.32
C GLU A 4 18.62 -10.25 29.73
N ALA A 5 19.22 -10.25 28.57
CA ALA A 5 19.64 -9.00 27.92
C ALA A 5 18.38 -8.18 27.59
N THR A 6 18.29 -6.95 28.08
CA THR A 6 17.18 -6.04 27.81
C THR A 6 17.11 -5.74 26.30
N LEU A 7 15.96 -5.97 25.68
CA LEU A 7 15.67 -5.64 24.28
C LEU A 7 15.00 -4.26 24.22
N ARG A 8 15.69 -3.26 23.69
CA ARG A 8 15.16 -1.90 23.57
C ARG A 8 14.47 -1.69 22.24
N VAL A 9 13.19 -1.35 22.30
CA VAL A 9 12.32 -1.11 21.14
C VAL A 9 11.97 0.37 21.07
N LEU A 10 12.51 1.07 20.07
CA LEU A 10 12.19 2.46 19.81
C LEU A 10 10.88 2.56 19.01
N ILE A 11 10.01 3.48 19.40
CA ILE A 11 8.83 3.86 18.61
C ILE A 11 9.20 5.10 17.79
N GLY A 12 9.41 4.91 16.49
CA GLY A 12 9.90 5.94 15.55
C GLY A 12 8.80 6.81 14.91
N SER A 13 7.53 6.45 15.09
CA SER A 13 6.37 7.17 14.55
C SER A 13 5.26 7.33 15.58
N PRO A 14 4.31 8.26 15.38
CA PRO A 14 3.16 8.41 16.27
C PRO A 14 2.41 7.09 16.43
N LEU A 15 2.18 6.69 17.67
CA LEU A 15 1.48 5.46 18.02
C LEU A 15 0.62 5.69 19.26
N GLU A 16 -0.61 5.18 19.27
CA GLU A 16 -1.50 5.29 20.42
C GLU A 16 -0.97 4.47 21.61
N GLN A 17 -1.08 5.01 22.82
CA GLN A 17 -0.52 4.43 24.04
C GLN A 17 -0.88 2.95 24.24
N GLN A 18 -2.13 2.57 23.93
CA GLN A 18 -2.59 1.18 24.03
C GLN A 18 -1.76 0.19 23.19
N HIS A 19 -1.17 0.63 22.08
CA HIS A 19 -0.33 -0.20 21.21
C HIS A 19 1.11 -0.23 21.74
N VAL A 20 1.60 0.87 22.31
CA VAL A 20 2.88 0.92 23.02
C VAL A 20 2.86 -0.08 24.20
N ASP A 21 1.80 -0.06 24.99
CA ASP A 21 1.61 -0.96 26.15
C ASP A 21 1.57 -2.43 25.69
N ARG A 22 0.93 -2.71 24.54
CA ARG A 22 0.91 -4.05 23.96
C ARG A 22 2.30 -4.54 23.52
N ILE A 23 3.13 -3.65 22.99
CA ILE A 23 4.52 -3.99 22.61
C ILE A 23 5.30 -4.31 23.89
N ALA A 24 5.19 -3.48 24.91
CA ALA A 24 5.87 -3.72 26.20
C ALA A 24 5.43 -5.02 26.88
N ALA A 25 4.18 -5.43 26.71
CA ALA A 25 3.60 -6.61 27.31
C ALA A 25 3.95 -7.93 26.60
N VAL A 26 4.64 -7.88 25.43
CA VAL A 26 5.00 -9.09 24.68
C VAL A 26 5.99 -9.97 25.44
N ASP A 27 6.99 -9.34 26.09
CA ASP A 27 8.00 -10.05 26.86
C ASP A 27 8.59 -9.13 27.95
N PRO A 28 8.85 -9.64 29.17
CA PRO A 28 9.44 -8.85 30.26
C PRO A 28 10.83 -8.26 29.97
N CYS A 29 11.57 -8.79 28.99
CA CYS A 29 12.87 -8.25 28.59
C CYS A 29 12.75 -7.00 27.66
N ILE A 30 11.54 -6.66 27.21
CA ILE A 30 11.32 -5.51 26.33
C ILE A 30 11.24 -4.22 27.13
N GLU A 31 12.13 -3.29 26.81
CA GLU A 31 12.09 -1.88 27.22
C GLU A 31 11.64 -1.03 26.03
N VAL A 32 10.47 -0.38 26.13
CA VAL A 32 9.98 0.48 25.04
C VAL A 32 10.50 1.91 25.24
N LEU A 33 11.24 2.40 24.23
CA LEU A 33 11.73 3.76 24.15
C LEU A 33 10.68 4.61 23.41
N TYR A 34 9.81 5.30 24.16
CA TYR A 34 8.72 6.09 23.59
C TYR A 34 8.70 7.51 24.17
N ALA A 35 8.90 8.50 23.29
CA ALA A 35 8.91 9.92 23.62
C ALA A 35 7.96 10.68 22.68
N PRO A 36 6.64 10.65 22.90
CA PRO A 36 5.64 11.22 21.98
C PRO A 36 5.84 12.72 21.71
N HIS A 37 6.42 13.47 22.65
CA HIS A 37 6.72 14.89 22.49
C HIS A 37 7.86 15.17 21.49
N LEU A 38 8.62 14.14 21.09
CA LEU A 38 9.66 14.22 20.06
C LEU A 38 9.17 13.70 18.70
N LEU A 39 7.96 13.12 18.64
CA LEU A 39 7.39 12.58 17.41
C LEU A 39 6.54 13.61 16.67
N PRO A 40 6.30 13.43 15.36
CA PRO A 40 5.37 14.28 14.61
C PRO A 40 3.97 14.27 15.21
N VAL A 41 3.26 15.38 15.11
CA VAL A 41 1.86 15.46 15.57
C VAL A 41 0.96 14.80 14.52
N PRO A 42 0.17 13.77 14.90
CA PRO A 42 -0.79 13.14 13.96
C PRO A 42 -1.84 14.15 13.47
N ARG A 43 -2.16 14.14 12.19
CA ARG A 43 -3.19 14.98 11.55
C ARG A 43 -4.58 14.34 11.63
N TYR A 44 -4.62 13.01 11.73
CA TYR A 44 -5.82 12.18 11.83
C TYR A 44 -5.48 10.86 12.56
N ARG A 45 -6.50 10.09 12.89
CA ARG A 45 -6.33 8.79 13.58
C ARG A 45 -5.46 7.84 12.75
N ALA A 46 -4.51 7.18 13.41
CA ALA A 46 -3.53 6.26 12.80
C ALA A 46 -2.63 6.91 11.73
N ASP A 47 -2.36 8.22 11.85
CA ASP A 47 -1.38 8.91 11.02
C ASP A 47 0.03 8.66 11.57
N HIS A 48 0.74 7.71 10.98
CA HIS A 48 2.12 7.37 11.36
C HIS A 48 3.18 8.31 10.74
N VAL A 49 2.77 9.26 9.89
CA VAL A 49 3.68 10.26 9.29
C VAL A 49 3.63 11.56 10.07
N GLY A 50 2.43 12.05 10.37
CA GLY A 50 2.21 13.31 11.07
C GLY A 50 2.61 14.54 10.27
N THR A 51 2.68 15.68 10.97
CA THR A 51 3.19 16.94 10.43
C THR A 51 4.72 16.96 10.46
N SER A 52 5.33 17.72 9.56
CA SER A 52 6.79 17.96 9.64
C SER A 52 7.15 18.53 11.01
N ARG A 53 8.14 17.95 11.67
CA ARG A 53 8.60 18.38 13.00
C ARG A 53 9.87 19.21 12.89
N GLN A 54 9.98 20.21 13.76
CA GLN A 54 11.20 20.92 14.02
C GLN A 54 11.59 20.64 15.48
N LEU A 55 12.75 20.05 15.70
CA LEU A 55 13.28 19.78 17.03
C LEU A 55 14.27 20.90 17.42
N THR A 56 14.21 21.35 18.65
CA THR A 56 15.28 22.19 19.24
C THR A 56 16.54 21.33 19.43
N ASP A 57 17.70 21.98 19.63
CA ASP A 57 18.96 21.24 19.80
C ASP A 57 18.87 20.24 20.96
N GLY A 58 18.31 20.62 22.09
CA GLY A 58 18.11 19.71 23.23
C GLY A 58 17.15 18.56 22.97
N GLN A 59 16.10 18.79 22.17
CA GLN A 59 15.19 17.73 21.73
C GLN A 59 15.87 16.78 20.73
N LEU A 60 16.70 17.33 19.86
CA LEU A 60 17.49 16.53 18.90
C LEU A 60 18.49 15.65 19.61
N ASP A 61 19.18 16.16 20.65
CA ASP A 61 20.11 15.37 21.45
C ASP A 61 19.37 14.26 22.22
N GLN A 62 18.19 14.56 22.77
CA GLN A 62 17.36 13.53 23.38
C GLN A 62 16.92 12.47 22.38
N TRP A 63 16.52 12.88 21.17
CA TRP A 63 16.13 11.95 20.11
C TRP A 63 17.30 11.06 19.69
N ARG A 64 18.49 11.62 19.48
CA ARG A 64 19.73 10.87 19.17
C ARG A 64 20.10 9.87 20.26
N SER A 65 19.89 10.24 21.53
CA SER A 65 20.11 9.32 22.66
C SER A 65 19.18 8.11 22.61
N LEU A 66 17.92 8.29 22.23
CA LEU A 66 16.97 7.17 22.06
C LEU A 66 17.36 6.29 20.85
N LEU A 67 17.76 6.91 19.73
CA LEU A 67 18.22 6.20 18.54
C LEU A 67 19.46 5.33 18.86
N SER A 68 20.45 5.89 19.57
CA SER A 68 21.68 5.17 19.88
C SER A 68 21.50 4.00 20.83
N ALA A 69 20.41 4.00 21.62
CA ALA A 69 20.08 2.94 22.55
C ALA A 69 19.23 1.81 21.94
N ALA A 70 18.70 2.00 20.74
CA ALA A 70 17.70 1.11 20.14
C ALA A 70 18.31 -0.16 19.54
N HIS A 71 17.72 -1.33 19.82
CA HIS A 71 18.01 -2.61 19.15
C HIS A 71 16.98 -2.93 18.06
N VAL A 72 15.74 -2.49 18.23
CA VAL A 72 14.62 -2.63 17.30
C VAL A 72 13.95 -1.27 17.16
N SER A 73 13.49 -0.93 15.95
CA SER A 73 12.67 0.25 15.73
C SER A 73 11.32 -0.12 15.13
N PHE A 74 10.25 0.39 15.72
CA PHE A 74 8.94 0.44 15.10
C PHE A 74 8.83 1.71 14.27
N ASP A 75 8.89 1.54 12.97
CA ASP A 75 9.05 2.55 11.91
C ASP A 75 10.46 3.20 11.85
N PHE A 76 10.66 4.05 10.88
CA PHE A 76 11.94 4.68 10.59
C PHE A 76 12.16 5.96 11.42
N ASP A 77 13.41 6.37 11.55
CA ASP A 77 13.70 7.77 11.87
C ASP A 77 13.36 8.65 10.64
N TRP A 78 12.17 9.21 10.62
CA TRP A 78 11.70 10.09 9.54
C TRP A 78 12.36 11.48 9.57
N TYR A 79 13.12 11.81 10.62
CA TYR A 79 13.87 13.06 10.71
C TYR A 79 15.12 13.01 9.86
N ALA A 80 15.90 11.92 9.96
CA ALA A 80 17.13 11.73 9.23
C ALA A 80 17.33 10.25 8.81
N PRO A 81 16.49 9.71 7.91
CA PRO A 81 16.46 8.27 7.65
C PRO A 81 17.79 7.70 7.10
N ALA A 82 18.52 8.44 6.28
CA ALA A 82 19.84 8.02 5.78
C ALA A 82 20.91 7.95 6.89
N GLY A 83 20.68 8.63 8.02
CA GLY A 83 21.56 8.63 9.18
C GLY A 83 21.38 7.42 10.11
N ILE A 84 20.38 6.58 9.91
CA ILE A 84 20.06 5.43 10.78
C ILE A 84 21.32 4.57 11.07
N PRO A 85 22.14 4.15 10.09
CA PRO A 85 23.29 3.29 10.39
C PRO A 85 24.31 3.93 11.34
N GLY A 86 24.52 5.25 11.25
CA GLY A 86 25.44 5.98 12.12
C GLY A 86 24.84 6.36 13.47
N ASN A 87 23.54 6.65 13.50
CA ASN A 87 22.84 7.10 14.71
C ASN A 87 22.37 5.95 15.62
N CYS A 88 22.24 4.73 15.06
CA CYS A 88 21.68 3.55 15.74
C CYS A 88 22.68 2.37 15.65
N PRO A 89 23.82 2.39 16.35
CA PRO A 89 24.88 1.40 16.15
C PRO A 89 24.48 -0.04 16.52
N ASP A 90 23.52 -0.20 17.44
CA ASP A 90 23.04 -1.50 17.92
C ASP A 90 21.73 -1.94 17.25
N LEU A 91 21.20 -1.16 16.29
CA LEU A 91 19.94 -1.47 15.62
C LEU A 91 20.08 -2.70 14.71
N ARG A 92 19.21 -3.69 14.92
CA ARG A 92 19.20 -4.96 14.17
C ARG A 92 17.96 -5.12 13.30
N TRP A 93 16.86 -4.49 13.67
CA TRP A 93 15.59 -4.68 12.99
C TRP A 93 14.74 -3.41 12.98
N VAL A 94 14.15 -3.11 11.84
CA VAL A 94 13.12 -2.06 11.65
C VAL A 94 11.85 -2.71 11.14
N GLN A 95 10.77 -2.59 11.89
CA GLN A 95 9.42 -2.92 11.43
C GLN A 95 8.76 -1.67 10.87
N ALA A 96 8.66 -1.56 9.55
CA ALA A 96 7.99 -0.43 8.92
C ALA A 96 6.46 -0.52 9.05
N THR A 97 5.81 0.63 9.20
CA THR A 97 4.34 0.76 9.22
C THR A 97 3.70 0.70 7.83
N SER A 98 4.50 0.89 6.78
CA SER A 98 4.04 0.82 5.38
C SER A 98 4.39 -0.50 4.70
N SER A 99 3.65 -0.84 3.64
CA SER A 99 3.88 -2.04 2.83
C SER A 99 4.86 -1.85 1.68
N GLY A 100 5.11 -0.61 1.25
CA GLY A 100 5.90 -0.29 0.07
C GLY A 100 7.20 0.46 0.40
N ILE A 101 8.19 -0.22 0.99
CA ILE A 101 9.43 0.41 1.47
C ILE A 101 10.63 0.26 0.52
N GLY A 102 10.56 -0.58 -0.52
CA GLY A 102 11.73 -0.92 -1.34
C GLY A 102 12.43 0.29 -1.97
N GLN A 103 11.70 1.18 -2.63
CA GLN A 103 12.27 2.40 -3.20
C GLN A 103 12.83 3.38 -2.14
N PHE A 104 12.21 3.40 -0.97
CA PHE A 104 12.70 4.21 0.15
C PHE A 104 14.06 3.68 0.63
N LEU A 105 14.18 2.37 0.86
CA LEU A 105 15.43 1.75 1.27
C LEU A 105 16.56 2.00 0.26
N GLN A 106 16.29 1.84 -1.05
CA GLN A 106 17.26 2.11 -2.11
C GLN A 106 17.72 3.58 -2.14
N ARG A 107 16.76 4.52 -2.05
CA ARG A 107 17.06 5.95 -2.08
C ARG A 107 17.86 6.41 -0.86
N THR A 108 17.69 5.76 0.29
CA THR A 108 18.39 6.06 1.54
C THR A 108 19.62 5.17 1.77
N GLU A 109 19.93 4.28 0.82
CA GLU A 109 21.01 3.28 0.88
C GLU A 109 20.91 2.32 2.08
N LEU A 110 19.76 2.24 2.73
CA LEU A 110 19.53 1.35 3.87
C LEU A 110 19.49 -0.12 3.45
N ASP A 111 19.19 -0.41 2.19
CA ASP A 111 19.25 -1.76 1.61
C ASP A 111 20.67 -2.36 1.54
N ARG A 112 21.72 -1.55 1.80
CA ARG A 112 23.12 -1.97 1.86
C ARG A 112 23.63 -2.27 3.27
N THR A 113 22.74 -2.16 4.27
CA THR A 113 23.11 -2.38 5.67
C THR A 113 22.78 -3.80 6.13
N GLU A 114 23.34 -4.24 7.26
CA GLU A 114 23.01 -5.51 7.92
C GLU A 114 21.67 -5.46 8.69
N ILE A 115 20.99 -4.31 8.70
CA ILE A 115 19.71 -4.13 9.40
C ILE A 115 18.61 -4.90 8.66
N ILE A 116 17.83 -5.68 9.40
CA ILE A 116 16.67 -6.38 8.85
C ILE A 116 15.51 -5.39 8.74
N PHE A 117 14.91 -5.28 7.56
CA PHE A 117 13.72 -4.46 7.33
C PHE A 117 12.52 -5.36 7.03
N THR A 118 11.48 -5.22 7.82
CA THR A 118 10.19 -5.86 7.59
C THR A 118 9.10 -4.82 7.34
N LYS A 119 8.03 -5.21 6.65
CA LYS A 119 6.98 -4.30 6.19
C LYS A 119 5.61 -4.77 6.67
N ALA A 120 4.64 -3.86 6.76
CA ALA A 120 3.24 -4.14 7.07
C ALA A 120 2.50 -4.75 5.85
N ALA A 121 2.98 -5.91 5.38
CA ALA A 121 2.38 -6.57 4.22
C ALA A 121 0.98 -7.10 4.57
N GLY A 122 0.00 -6.84 3.68
CA GLY A 122 -1.37 -7.35 3.81
C GLY A 122 -2.30 -6.55 4.73
N VAL A 123 -1.78 -5.69 5.60
CA VAL A 123 -2.60 -4.88 6.53
C VAL A 123 -3.64 -4.04 5.77
N HIS A 124 -3.29 -3.57 4.58
CA HIS A 124 -4.17 -2.76 3.73
C HIS A 124 -4.97 -3.57 2.69
N ALA A 125 -4.94 -4.92 2.75
CA ALA A 125 -5.59 -5.72 1.71
C ALA A 125 -7.11 -5.53 1.67
N VAL A 126 -7.78 -5.51 2.83
CA VAL A 126 -9.24 -5.31 2.92
C VAL A 126 -9.64 -3.91 2.46
N PRO A 127 -9.13 -2.80 3.07
CA PRO A 127 -9.56 -1.46 2.67
C PRO A 127 -9.23 -1.13 1.21
N LEU A 128 -8.14 -1.64 0.65
CA LEU A 128 -7.82 -1.44 -0.76
C LEU A 128 -8.72 -2.26 -1.70
N ALA A 129 -9.15 -3.45 -1.29
CA ALA A 129 -10.13 -4.23 -2.04
C ALA A 129 -11.50 -3.53 -2.06
N GLU A 130 -11.93 -3.00 -0.91
CA GLU A 130 -13.16 -2.18 -0.80
C GLU A 130 -13.07 -0.94 -1.69
N PHE A 131 -11.94 -0.25 -1.70
CA PHE A 131 -11.71 0.91 -2.56
C PHE A 131 -11.80 0.54 -4.05
N ALA A 132 -11.15 -0.56 -4.46
CA ALA A 132 -11.16 -1.02 -5.85
C ALA A 132 -12.58 -1.38 -6.30
N LEU A 133 -13.32 -2.13 -5.48
CA LEU A 133 -14.71 -2.49 -5.75
C LEU A 133 -15.61 -1.24 -5.83
N THR A 134 -15.44 -0.31 -4.89
CA THR A 134 -16.16 0.97 -4.88
C THR A 134 -15.88 1.77 -6.15
N GLY A 135 -14.62 1.86 -6.58
CA GLY A 135 -14.23 2.56 -7.82
C GLY A 135 -14.93 1.99 -9.05
N VAL A 136 -14.97 0.66 -9.19
CA VAL A 136 -15.67 0.03 -10.31
C VAL A 136 -17.19 0.21 -10.20
N LEU A 137 -17.78 -0.01 -9.02
CA LEU A 137 -19.22 0.17 -8.81
C LEU A 137 -19.66 1.63 -9.02
N HIS A 138 -18.83 2.60 -8.70
CA HIS A 138 -19.11 4.02 -8.91
C HIS A 138 -19.51 4.31 -10.37
N PHE A 139 -18.76 3.78 -11.32
CA PHE A 139 -19.05 3.96 -12.75
C PHE A 139 -20.12 2.99 -13.26
N VAL A 140 -20.08 1.74 -12.86
CA VAL A 140 -21.09 0.73 -13.27
C VAL A 140 -22.50 1.14 -12.84
N LYS A 141 -22.65 1.75 -11.67
CA LYS A 141 -23.95 2.22 -11.15
C LYS A 141 -24.27 3.67 -11.51
N GLY A 142 -23.39 4.36 -12.25
CA GLY A 142 -23.63 5.73 -12.70
C GLY A 142 -23.72 6.75 -11.56
N LEU A 143 -23.01 6.54 -10.44
CA LEU A 143 -23.09 7.42 -9.26
C LEU A 143 -22.76 8.89 -9.60
N PRO A 144 -21.84 9.22 -10.54
CA PRO A 144 -21.62 10.61 -10.94
C PRO A 144 -22.88 11.28 -11.51
N ALA A 145 -23.59 10.57 -12.39
CA ALA A 145 -24.82 11.10 -12.99
C ALA A 145 -25.95 11.26 -11.93
N ILE A 146 -26.03 10.32 -10.96
CA ILE A 146 -26.95 10.40 -9.82
C ILE A 146 -26.64 11.65 -8.99
N ALA A 147 -25.39 11.89 -8.62
CA ALA A 147 -24.97 13.04 -7.84
C ALA A 147 -25.30 14.37 -8.55
N THR A 148 -25.04 14.44 -9.86
CA THR A 148 -25.37 15.62 -10.67
C THR A 148 -26.89 15.89 -10.68
N ARG A 149 -27.71 14.85 -10.90
CA ARG A 149 -29.16 14.96 -10.89
C ARG A 149 -29.69 15.35 -9.49
N GLN A 150 -29.15 14.78 -8.44
CA GLN A 150 -29.50 15.16 -7.06
C GLN A 150 -29.21 16.63 -6.78
N ALA A 151 -28.05 17.15 -7.19
CA ALA A 151 -27.72 18.56 -7.03
C ALA A 151 -28.65 19.47 -7.83
N ALA A 152 -29.07 19.03 -9.02
CA ALA A 152 -30.06 19.72 -9.86
C ALA A 152 -31.51 19.55 -9.39
N ARG A 153 -31.79 18.80 -8.29
CA ARG A 153 -33.13 18.42 -7.83
C ARG A 153 -33.99 17.79 -8.95
N HIS A 154 -33.35 17.05 -9.86
CA HIS A 154 -33.97 16.39 -10.99
C HIS A 154 -34.12 14.91 -10.70
N TRP A 155 -35.34 14.39 -10.78
CA TRP A 155 -35.64 12.98 -10.67
C TRP A 155 -36.07 12.42 -12.03
N GLU A 156 -35.41 11.34 -12.44
CA GLU A 156 -35.75 10.60 -13.65
C GLU A 156 -35.48 9.12 -13.43
N ARG A 157 -36.37 8.27 -13.93
CA ARG A 157 -36.15 6.81 -13.89
C ARG A 157 -35.14 6.43 -14.96
N TYR A 158 -34.12 5.69 -14.58
CA TYR A 158 -33.08 5.21 -15.50
C TYR A 158 -32.62 3.81 -15.11
N THR A 159 -31.86 3.15 -15.99
CA THR A 159 -31.23 1.86 -15.74
C THR A 159 -29.71 2.04 -15.68
N THR A 160 -29.06 1.18 -14.90
CA THR A 160 -27.59 1.13 -14.79
C THR A 160 -27.06 -0.21 -15.28
N ARG A 161 -25.77 -0.26 -15.52
CA ARG A 161 -25.12 -1.54 -15.88
C ARG A 161 -25.08 -2.48 -14.65
N GLN A 162 -24.99 -3.78 -14.91
CA GLN A 162 -24.77 -4.80 -13.89
C GLN A 162 -23.30 -5.20 -13.85
N LEU A 163 -22.76 -5.42 -12.64
CA LEU A 163 -21.37 -5.83 -12.47
C LEU A 163 -21.22 -7.36 -12.62
N ALA A 164 -22.19 -8.14 -12.11
CA ALA A 164 -22.18 -9.60 -12.26
C ALA A 164 -22.11 -10.01 -13.74
N GLY A 165 -21.31 -11.00 -14.05
CA GLY A 165 -21.04 -11.49 -15.41
C GLY A 165 -20.06 -10.61 -16.21
N ARG A 166 -19.50 -9.55 -15.62
CA ARG A 166 -18.43 -8.74 -16.22
C ARG A 166 -17.08 -9.37 -15.96
N ARG A 167 -16.07 -8.96 -16.75
CA ARG A 167 -14.68 -9.41 -16.62
C ARG A 167 -13.82 -8.31 -16.04
N VAL A 168 -13.09 -8.65 -14.99
CA VAL A 168 -12.16 -7.72 -14.33
C VAL A 168 -10.76 -8.35 -14.32
N MET A 169 -9.78 -7.64 -14.85
CA MET A 169 -8.39 -8.04 -14.79
C MET A 169 -7.70 -7.43 -13.57
N ILE A 170 -7.02 -8.26 -12.77
CA ILE A 170 -6.21 -7.84 -11.63
C ILE A 170 -4.74 -8.02 -11.98
N VAL A 171 -3.99 -6.94 -11.99
CA VAL A 171 -2.56 -6.95 -12.26
C VAL A 171 -1.78 -6.98 -10.95
N GLY A 172 -1.16 -8.12 -10.67
CA GLY A 172 -0.47 -8.38 -9.40
C GLY A 172 -1.34 -9.11 -8.39
N LEU A 173 -1.12 -10.41 -8.24
CA LEU A 173 -1.88 -11.33 -7.37
C LEU A 173 -1.17 -11.60 -6.04
N GLY A 174 -0.61 -10.56 -5.42
CA GLY A 174 -0.14 -10.57 -4.03
C GLY A 174 -1.31 -10.57 -3.04
N GLN A 175 -1.05 -10.30 -1.77
CA GLN A 175 -2.09 -10.28 -0.72
C GLN A 175 -3.25 -9.32 -1.03
N ILE A 176 -2.95 -8.12 -1.56
CA ILE A 176 -3.97 -7.15 -1.96
C ILE A 176 -4.75 -7.67 -3.17
N GLY A 177 -4.07 -8.07 -4.25
CA GLY A 177 -4.73 -8.51 -5.48
C GLY A 177 -5.61 -9.75 -5.28
N ARG A 178 -5.20 -10.69 -4.42
CA ARG A 178 -6.05 -11.83 -4.05
C ARG A 178 -7.31 -11.40 -3.29
N LYS A 179 -7.18 -10.42 -2.38
CA LYS A 179 -8.34 -9.89 -1.66
C LYS A 179 -9.29 -9.12 -2.57
N VAL A 180 -8.75 -8.39 -3.54
CA VAL A 180 -9.54 -7.77 -4.62
C VAL A 180 -10.27 -8.85 -5.43
N ALA A 181 -9.59 -9.95 -5.82
CA ALA A 181 -10.19 -11.05 -6.55
C ALA A 181 -11.38 -11.67 -5.79
N GLU A 182 -11.20 -11.95 -4.50
CA GLU A 182 -12.26 -12.46 -3.63
C GLU A 182 -13.50 -11.54 -3.64
N ALA A 183 -13.28 -10.22 -3.48
CA ALA A 183 -14.36 -9.24 -3.43
C ALA A 183 -15.15 -9.17 -4.75
N PHE A 184 -14.45 -9.18 -5.90
CA PHE A 184 -15.12 -9.16 -7.21
C PHE A 184 -15.83 -10.47 -7.52
N THR A 185 -15.22 -11.61 -7.20
CA THR A 185 -15.83 -12.94 -7.41
C THR A 185 -17.11 -13.11 -6.57
N ALA A 186 -17.12 -12.57 -5.33
CA ALA A 186 -18.32 -12.56 -4.49
C ALA A 186 -19.49 -11.75 -5.11
N MET A 187 -19.19 -10.82 -6.04
CA MET A 187 -20.17 -10.05 -6.81
C MET A 187 -20.57 -10.71 -8.14
N GLY A 188 -20.13 -11.95 -8.38
CA GLY A 188 -20.42 -12.68 -9.62
C GLY A 188 -19.62 -12.20 -10.84
N VAL A 189 -18.45 -11.59 -10.62
CA VAL A 189 -17.53 -11.15 -11.67
C VAL A 189 -16.62 -12.30 -12.08
N GLU A 190 -16.36 -12.42 -13.37
CA GLU A 190 -15.29 -13.28 -13.89
C GLU A 190 -13.95 -12.56 -13.70
N VAL A 191 -13.11 -13.06 -12.80
CA VAL A 191 -11.83 -12.42 -12.47
C VAL A 191 -10.70 -13.10 -13.23
N TRP A 192 -9.95 -12.30 -13.99
CA TRP A 192 -8.69 -12.69 -14.62
C TRP A 192 -7.52 -12.01 -13.89
N GLY A 193 -6.35 -12.64 -13.96
CA GLY A 193 -5.16 -12.14 -13.29
C GLY A 193 -3.95 -12.08 -14.21
N ALA A 194 -3.11 -11.07 -13.99
CA ALA A 194 -1.78 -10.99 -14.58
C ALA A 194 -0.72 -10.97 -13.48
N ALA A 195 0.25 -11.87 -13.55
CA ALA A 195 1.31 -12.03 -12.57
C ALA A 195 2.68 -12.17 -13.25
N ARG A 196 3.76 -11.93 -12.51
CA ARG A 196 5.13 -12.14 -13.00
C ARG A 196 5.42 -13.64 -13.22
N ASP A 197 4.94 -14.48 -12.33
CA ASP A 197 5.08 -15.94 -12.37
C ASP A 197 3.72 -16.55 -12.05
N PRO A 198 2.91 -16.84 -13.08
CA PRO A 198 1.55 -17.37 -12.91
C PRO A 198 1.51 -18.78 -12.29
N HIS A 199 2.59 -19.57 -12.39
CA HIS A 199 2.64 -20.93 -11.87
C HIS A 199 2.82 -20.97 -10.33
N ASN A 200 3.33 -19.90 -9.73
CA ASN A 200 3.55 -19.78 -8.29
C ASN A 200 2.48 -18.91 -7.60
N VAL A 201 1.30 -18.75 -8.23
CA VAL A 201 0.21 -17.95 -7.66
C VAL A 201 -0.91 -18.87 -7.20
N ASP A 202 -1.15 -18.89 -5.89
CA ASP A 202 -2.37 -19.46 -5.30
C ASP A 202 -3.44 -18.38 -5.19
N ALA A 203 -4.39 -18.35 -6.12
CA ALA A 203 -5.49 -17.38 -6.19
C ALA A 203 -6.78 -18.07 -6.68
N PRO A 204 -7.47 -18.83 -5.82
CA PRO A 204 -8.63 -19.66 -6.20
C PRO A 204 -9.82 -18.86 -6.72
N SER A 205 -9.89 -17.56 -6.41
CA SER A 205 -10.92 -16.64 -6.91
C SER A 205 -10.61 -16.08 -8.32
N VAL A 206 -9.54 -16.52 -8.97
CA VAL A 206 -9.13 -16.07 -10.31
C VAL A 206 -9.31 -17.21 -11.30
N SER A 207 -10.16 -17.01 -12.31
CA SER A 207 -10.50 -18.05 -13.30
C SER A 207 -9.41 -18.26 -14.36
N LYS A 208 -8.60 -17.24 -14.63
CA LYS A 208 -7.51 -17.28 -15.61
C LYS A 208 -6.34 -16.43 -15.14
N ILE A 209 -5.13 -17.00 -15.11
CA ILE A 209 -3.92 -16.26 -14.74
C ILE A 209 -2.94 -16.34 -15.92
N VAL A 210 -2.38 -15.19 -16.30
CA VAL A 210 -1.38 -15.08 -17.37
C VAL A 210 -0.14 -14.32 -16.89
N GLU A 211 0.95 -14.43 -17.65
CA GLU A 211 2.11 -13.57 -17.46
C GLU A 211 1.79 -12.12 -17.81
N LEU A 212 2.49 -11.18 -17.15
CA LEU A 212 2.36 -9.75 -17.46
C LEU A 212 2.59 -9.41 -18.94
N ALA A 213 3.46 -10.16 -19.61
CA ALA A 213 3.74 -9.99 -21.03
C ALA A 213 2.56 -10.39 -21.92
N SER A 214 1.82 -11.42 -21.50
CA SER A 214 0.71 -12.01 -22.27
C SER A 214 -0.65 -11.37 -21.97
N MET A 215 -0.72 -10.40 -21.04
CA MET A 215 -2.00 -9.76 -20.66
C MET A 215 -2.66 -9.03 -21.84
N ASP A 216 -1.89 -8.61 -22.82
CA ASP A 216 -2.38 -7.81 -23.97
C ASP A 216 -3.48 -8.52 -24.77
N GLU A 217 -3.39 -9.86 -24.86
CA GLU A 217 -4.39 -10.68 -25.55
C GLU A 217 -5.77 -10.66 -24.88
N LEU A 218 -5.79 -10.35 -23.58
CA LEU A 218 -7.00 -10.36 -22.77
C LEU A 218 -7.61 -8.97 -22.58
N LEU A 219 -6.81 -7.90 -22.73
CA LEU A 219 -7.28 -6.53 -22.50
C LEU A 219 -8.52 -6.15 -23.33
N PRO A 220 -8.70 -6.60 -24.59
CA PRO A 220 -9.91 -6.26 -25.35
C PRO A 220 -11.22 -6.82 -24.78
N GLU A 221 -11.14 -7.78 -23.87
CA GLU A 221 -12.32 -8.44 -23.32
C GLU A 221 -12.66 -8.04 -21.88
N VAL A 222 -11.86 -7.15 -21.24
CA VAL A 222 -12.09 -6.79 -19.84
C VAL A 222 -12.89 -5.50 -19.70
N ASP A 223 -13.88 -5.51 -18.82
CA ASP A 223 -14.70 -4.31 -18.49
C ASP A 223 -13.99 -3.37 -17.50
N ALA A 224 -13.06 -3.92 -16.69
CA ALA A 224 -12.25 -3.12 -15.78
C ALA A 224 -10.86 -3.76 -15.54
N ILE A 225 -9.88 -2.92 -15.23
CA ILE A 225 -8.53 -3.33 -14.82
C ILE A 225 -8.19 -2.72 -13.47
N VAL A 226 -7.68 -3.55 -12.54
CA VAL A 226 -7.23 -3.12 -11.21
C VAL A 226 -5.74 -3.39 -11.06
N LEU A 227 -4.97 -2.33 -10.87
CA LEU A 227 -3.53 -2.40 -10.72
C LEU A 227 -3.17 -2.55 -9.23
N CYS A 228 -2.57 -3.69 -8.87
CA CYS A 228 -2.16 -4.07 -7.51
C CYS A 228 -0.67 -4.45 -7.42
N CYS A 229 0.09 -4.33 -8.52
CA CYS A 229 1.48 -4.74 -8.59
C CYS A 229 2.43 -3.73 -7.92
N PRO A 230 3.60 -4.16 -7.41
CA PRO A 230 4.62 -3.22 -6.97
C PRO A 230 5.20 -2.44 -8.16
N LEU A 231 5.70 -1.22 -7.91
CA LEU A 231 6.45 -0.47 -8.89
C LEU A 231 7.88 -1.04 -9.00
N THR A 232 8.21 -1.54 -10.17
CA THR A 232 9.52 -2.10 -10.54
C THR A 232 9.87 -1.61 -11.95
N PRO A 233 11.10 -1.81 -12.44
CA PRO A 233 11.43 -1.49 -13.84
C PRO A 233 10.50 -2.16 -14.85
N GLN A 234 9.97 -3.36 -14.56
CA GLN A 234 9.05 -4.09 -15.43
C GLN A 234 7.60 -3.59 -15.37
N THR A 235 7.21 -2.92 -14.30
CA THR A 235 5.84 -2.43 -14.10
C THR A 235 5.71 -0.92 -14.22
N GLN A 236 6.82 -0.19 -14.37
CA GLN A 236 6.79 1.24 -14.68
C GLN A 236 6.25 1.44 -16.09
N GLY A 237 5.22 2.29 -16.22
CA GLY A 237 4.52 2.50 -17.49
C GLY A 237 3.86 1.22 -18.04
N LEU A 238 3.53 0.27 -17.17
CA LEU A 238 2.91 -1.00 -17.60
C LEU A 238 1.63 -0.76 -18.40
N LEU A 239 0.79 0.16 -17.94
CA LEU A 239 -0.40 0.61 -18.67
C LEU A 239 -0.05 1.87 -19.48
N ASN A 240 0.53 1.65 -20.65
CA ASN A 240 0.96 2.68 -21.61
C ASN A 240 -0.11 2.92 -22.70
N LYS A 241 0.16 3.82 -23.64
CA LYS A 241 -0.73 4.18 -24.75
C LYS A 241 -1.25 2.94 -25.51
N ARG A 242 -0.36 1.99 -25.83
CA ARG A 242 -0.72 0.78 -26.57
C ARG A 242 -1.71 -0.07 -25.78
N ARG A 243 -1.46 -0.31 -24.49
CA ARG A 243 -2.33 -1.13 -23.63
C ARG A 243 -3.65 -0.43 -23.28
N LEU A 244 -3.61 0.88 -23.10
CA LEU A 244 -4.84 1.67 -22.93
C LEU A 244 -5.71 1.58 -24.19
N GLY A 245 -5.11 1.62 -25.38
CA GLY A 245 -5.81 1.47 -26.65
C GLY A 245 -6.37 0.06 -26.92
N LEU A 246 -5.93 -0.97 -26.20
CA LEU A 246 -6.50 -2.32 -26.26
C LEU A 246 -7.75 -2.47 -25.39
N LEU A 247 -7.94 -1.61 -24.40
CA LEU A 247 -9.13 -1.68 -23.55
C LEU A 247 -10.39 -1.26 -24.30
N PRO A 248 -11.53 -1.89 -24.07
CA PRO A 248 -12.80 -1.46 -24.65
C PRO A 248 -13.15 -0.03 -24.24
N ALA A 249 -13.85 0.68 -25.11
CA ALA A 249 -14.40 1.99 -24.77
C ALA A 249 -15.30 1.93 -23.53
N GLY A 250 -15.02 2.77 -22.55
CA GLY A 250 -15.73 2.79 -21.27
C GLY A 250 -15.22 1.72 -20.28
N ALA A 251 -14.10 1.06 -20.53
CA ALA A 251 -13.42 0.24 -19.54
C ALA A 251 -12.99 1.09 -18.34
N ILE A 252 -13.02 0.50 -17.15
CA ILE A 252 -12.72 1.20 -15.91
C ILE A 252 -11.30 0.85 -15.46
N VAL A 253 -10.50 1.86 -15.14
CA VAL A 253 -9.13 1.70 -14.62
C VAL A 253 -9.10 2.09 -13.15
N VAL A 254 -8.65 1.17 -12.29
CA VAL A 254 -8.42 1.44 -10.86
C VAL A 254 -6.95 1.19 -10.55
N ASN A 255 -6.27 2.21 -10.05
CA ASN A 255 -4.87 2.09 -9.62
C ASN A 255 -4.75 2.21 -8.10
N ILE A 256 -4.56 1.08 -7.43
CA ILE A 256 -4.23 0.98 -6.00
C ILE A 256 -2.77 0.55 -5.79
N ALA A 257 -1.98 0.58 -6.86
CA ALA A 257 -0.55 0.26 -6.84
C ALA A 257 0.30 1.52 -6.58
N ARG A 258 0.82 2.12 -7.66
CA ARG A 258 1.60 3.37 -7.63
C ARG A 258 1.32 4.17 -8.92
N GLY A 259 1.31 5.50 -8.85
CA GLY A 259 1.09 6.37 -10.01
C GLY A 259 1.87 5.94 -11.25
N PRO A 260 3.21 5.81 -11.19
CA PRO A 260 4.04 5.49 -12.36
C PRO A 260 3.83 4.10 -12.99
N VAL A 261 2.93 3.27 -12.47
CA VAL A 261 2.50 2.03 -13.16
C VAL A 261 1.68 2.35 -14.41
N ILE A 262 1.04 3.52 -14.44
CA ILE A 262 0.35 4.05 -15.61
C ILE A 262 1.23 5.16 -16.23
N GLU A 263 1.29 5.20 -17.54
CA GLU A 263 1.84 6.33 -18.29
C GLU A 263 0.81 7.46 -18.28
N GLU A 264 1.03 8.48 -17.45
CA GLU A 264 0.03 9.52 -17.16
C GLU A 264 -0.42 10.29 -18.41
N ALA A 265 0.53 10.68 -19.28
CA ALA A 265 0.19 11.38 -20.52
C ALA A 265 -0.73 10.56 -21.44
N SER A 266 -0.49 9.25 -21.53
CA SER A 266 -1.31 8.32 -22.31
C SER A 266 -2.69 8.09 -21.70
N LEU A 267 -2.79 8.11 -20.37
CA LEU A 267 -4.08 8.04 -19.70
C LEU A 267 -4.92 9.28 -19.95
N ILE A 268 -4.31 10.48 -19.89
CA ILE A 268 -4.99 11.76 -20.20
C ILE A 268 -5.52 11.77 -21.63
N GLU A 269 -4.76 11.24 -22.60
CA GLU A 269 -5.21 11.14 -23.98
C GLU A 269 -6.38 10.15 -24.17
N ALA A 270 -6.47 9.13 -23.32
CA ALA A 270 -7.48 8.08 -23.41
C ALA A 270 -8.81 8.45 -22.72
N LEU A 271 -8.81 9.45 -21.82
CA LEU A 271 -9.98 9.97 -21.08
C LEU A 271 -10.70 11.07 -21.88
#